data_0249aee43c956cf1cbe5a10b3880ea24
#
_entry.id   0249aee43c956cf1cbe5a10b3880ea24
#
_cell.length_a   1.000
_cell.length_b   1.000
_cell.length_c   1.000
_cell.angle_alpha   90.00
_cell.angle_beta   90.00
_cell.angle_gamma   90.00
#
_symmetry.space_group_name_H-M   'P 1'
#
loop_
_entity.id
_entity.type
_entity.pdbx_description
1 polymer ?
#
loop_
_entity_poly.entity_id
_entity_poly.type
_entity_poly.pdbx_seq_one_letter_code
_entity_poly.pdbx_strand_id
1 'polypeptide(L)'
;DEEVINTELAGKLEREKNAIVVLNPERPSSALYRLYLGELKRLGIMNRVIVRAMLDESDSNRLSLWMAAHLGGFFLDRLVYGLWLSCPGIPDMFYGVHLSQDILQSAGVRRYKTEFISCPGCGRTLYNLQESVAKVKKAFAHLSRLKIAVMGCIVNGPGEMGDADYGYVGAGNGKVKLF
;
A
#
# COMPACT_ATOMS: atom_id res chain seq x y z
N ASP A 1 18.05 -5.75 -30.83
CA ASP A 1 17.90 -5.10 -29.49
C ASP A 1 17.17 -3.78 -29.76
N GLU A 2 15.81 -3.80 -29.61
CA GLU A 2 15.05 -2.56 -29.62
C GLU A 2 15.37 -1.79 -28.35
N GLU A 3 15.83 -0.54 -28.49
CA GLU A 3 16.04 0.36 -27.35
C GLU A 3 14.70 0.57 -26.65
N VAL A 4 14.60 0.11 -25.41
CA VAL A 4 13.40 0.23 -24.58
C VAL A 4 13.01 1.70 -24.38
N ILE A 5 14.00 2.58 -24.31
CA ILE A 5 13.85 4.04 -24.23
C ILE A 5 14.80 4.64 -25.28
N ASN A 6 14.24 5.30 -26.28
CA ASN A 6 15.06 5.91 -27.33
C ASN A 6 15.83 7.14 -26.82
N THR A 7 16.91 7.45 -27.51
CA THR A 7 17.85 8.53 -27.13
C THR A 7 17.17 9.90 -27.08
N GLU A 8 16.17 10.17 -27.94
CA GLU A 8 15.44 11.44 -27.96
C GLU A 8 14.62 11.62 -26.67
N LEU A 9 13.87 10.57 -26.25
CA LEU A 9 13.08 10.58 -25.02
C LEU A 9 13.99 10.70 -23.80
N ALA A 10 15.11 9.96 -23.77
CA ALA A 10 16.08 10.06 -22.70
C ALA A 10 16.59 11.49 -22.53
N GLY A 11 17.00 12.14 -23.63
CA GLY A 11 17.47 13.53 -23.59
C GLY A 11 16.39 14.55 -23.21
N LYS A 12 15.10 14.27 -23.50
CA LYS A 12 13.97 15.11 -22.99
C LYS A 12 13.82 14.95 -21.47
N LEU A 13 13.84 13.72 -20.96
CA LEU A 13 13.68 13.45 -19.53
C LEU A 13 14.83 14.01 -18.68
N GLU A 14 16.05 14.00 -19.21
CA GLU A 14 17.20 14.63 -18.54
C GLU A 14 17.04 16.15 -18.38
N ARG A 15 16.47 16.83 -19.40
CA ARG A 15 16.19 18.26 -19.36
C ARG A 15 15.00 18.61 -18.48
N GLU A 16 13.94 17.80 -18.54
CA GLU A 16 12.67 18.01 -17.83
C GLU A 16 12.60 17.20 -16.53
N LYS A 17 13.44 17.52 -15.56
CA LYS A 17 13.54 16.77 -14.28
C LYS A 17 12.24 16.70 -13.47
N ASN A 18 11.30 17.61 -13.71
CA ASN A 18 9.98 17.63 -13.07
C ASN A 18 8.93 16.84 -13.85
N ALA A 19 9.23 16.35 -15.06
CA ALA A 19 8.34 15.51 -15.82
C ALA A 19 8.06 14.20 -15.07
N ILE A 20 6.82 13.72 -15.17
CA ILE A 20 6.41 12.43 -14.61
C ILE A 20 6.40 11.42 -15.75
N VAL A 21 7.09 10.30 -15.55
CA VAL A 21 7.08 9.16 -16.47
C VAL A 21 5.94 8.24 -16.13
N VAL A 22 5.07 7.95 -17.09
CA VAL A 22 3.99 6.97 -16.94
C VAL A 22 4.37 5.72 -17.73
N LEU A 23 4.66 4.62 -17.03
CA LEU A 23 4.89 3.32 -17.68
C LEU A 23 3.53 2.67 -17.96
N ASN A 24 3.23 2.47 -19.23
CA ASN A 24 1.94 1.96 -19.70
C ASN A 24 2.14 0.88 -20.79
N PRO A 25 2.65 -0.32 -20.45
CA PRO A 25 2.75 -1.40 -21.40
C PRO A 25 1.38 -1.92 -21.81
N GLU A 26 1.23 -2.35 -23.08
CA GLU A 26 -0.01 -2.94 -23.58
C GLU A 26 -0.47 -4.16 -22.75
N ARG A 27 0.49 -4.97 -22.33
CA ARG A 27 0.26 -6.12 -21.45
C ARG A 27 1.00 -5.92 -20.13
N PRO A 28 0.30 -5.53 -19.07
CA PRO A 28 0.92 -5.31 -17.77
C PRO A 28 1.59 -6.59 -17.26
N SER A 29 2.88 -6.51 -16.95
CA SER A 29 3.59 -7.60 -16.27
C SER A 29 4.72 -7.02 -15.41
N SER A 30 4.99 -7.66 -14.27
CA SER A 30 6.08 -7.24 -13.39
C SER A 30 7.44 -7.26 -14.09
N ALA A 31 7.66 -8.18 -15.03
CA ALA A 31 8.89 -8.28 -15.80
C ALA A 31 9.10 -7.06 -16.72
N LEU A 32 8.05 -6.64 -17.45
CA LEU A 32 8.13 -5.47 -18.33
C LEU A 32 8.37 -4.19 -17.54
N TYR A 33 7.65 -3.98 -16.43
CA TYR A 33 7.90 -2.80 -15.59
C TYR A 33 9.32 -2.78 -15.03
N ARG A 34 9.86 -3.94 -14.60
CA ARG A 34 11.26 -4.03 -14.14
C ARG A 34 12.25 -3.72 -15.25
N LEU A 35 11.97 -4.14 -16.48
CA LEU A 35 12.79 -3.82 -17.64
C LEU A 35 12.86 -2.31 -17.86
N TYR A 36 11.71 -1.63 -17.94
CA TYR A 36 11.65 -0.16 -18.09
C TYR A 36 12.30 0.59 -16.94
N LEU A 37 12.04 0.17 -15.70
CA LEU A 37 12.65 0.79 -14.52
C LEU A 37 14.16 0.59 -14.47
N GLY A 38 14.64 -0.59 -14.88
CA GLY A 38 16.06 -0.88 -15.01
C GLY A 38 16.73 -0.01 -16.06
N GLU A 39 16.06 0.22 -17.18
CA GLU A 39 16.58 1.05 -18.26
C GLU A 39 16.63 2.53 -17.88
N LEU A 40 15.57 3.07 -17.24
CA LEU A 40 15.59 4.43 -16.68
C LEU A 40 16.78 4.61 -15.73
N LYS A 41 16.98 3.65 -14.84
CA LYS A 41 18.10 3.66 -13.90
C LYS A 41 19.46 3.60 -14.60
N ARG A 42 19.60 2.74 -15.63
CA ARG A 42 20.84 2.62 -16.45
C ARG A 42 21.20 3.93 -17.13
N LEU A 43 20.18 4.66 -17.61
CA LEU A 43 20.33 5.96 -18.25
C LEU A 43 20.48 7.13 -17.27
N GLY A 44 20.45 6.88 -15.95
CA GLY A 44 20.54 7.93 -14.93
C GLY A 44 19.32 8.83 -14.83
N ILE A 45 18.17 8.41 -15.38
CA ILE A 45 16.91 9.17 -15.38
C ILE A 45 16.25 9.02 -14.01
N MET A 46 16.13 10.13 -13.27
CA MET A 46 15.63 10.19 -11.90
C MET A 46 14.20 10.77 -11.79
N ASN A 47 13.50 10.88 -12.90
CA ASN A 47 12.13 11.37 -12.95
C ASN A 47 11.21 10.49 -12.13
N ARG A 48 10.15 11.09 -11.56
CA ARG A 48 9.12 10.34 -10.84
C ARG A 48 8.36 9.42 -11.78
N VAL A 49 8.25 8.16 -11.40
CA VAL A 49 7.58 7.14 -12.22
C VAL A 49 6.23 6.78 -11.64
N ILE A 50 5.21 6.71 -12.49
CA ILE A 50 3.88 6.16 -12.21
C ILE A 50 3.73 4.90 -13.06
N VAL A 51 3.29 3.82 -12.45
CA VAL A 51 2.90 2.60 -13.16
C VAL A 51 1.42 2.69 -13.49
N ARG A 52 1.08 2.55 -14.79
CA ARG A 52 -0.30 2.38 -15.23
C ARG A 52 -0.52 0.92 -15.59
N ALA A 53 -1.60 0.34 -15.08
CA ALA A 53 -2.03 -1.02 -15.42
C ALA A 53 -3.53 -1.04 -15.70
N MET A 54 -3.92 -1.75 -16.76
CA MET A 54 -5.30 -2.03 -17.09
C MET A 54 -5.48 -3.54 -17.14
N LEU A 55 -6.50 -4.04 -16.44
CA LEU A 55 -6.86 -5.45 -16.45
C LEU A 55 -8.38 -5.56 -16.50
N ASP A 56 -8.86 -6.25 -17.54
CA ASP A 56 -10.28 -6.56 -17.71
C ASP A 56 -10.60 -7.89 -17.00
N GLU A 57 -10.91 -7.78 -15.73
CA GLU A 57 -11.29 -8.89 -14.86
C GLU A 57 -12.53 -8.48 -14.05
N SER A 58 -13.54 -9.32 -14.03
CA SER A 58 -14.79 -9.06 -13.31
C SER A 58 -14.80 -9.57 -11.86
N ASP A 59 -13.93 -10.52 -11.52
CA ASP A 59 -13.75 -10.97 -10.15
C ASP A 59 -12.82 -10.01 -9.40
N SER A 60 -13.38 -9.24 -8.48
CA SER A 60 -12.66 -8.25 -7.69
C SER A 60 -11.54 -8.84 -6.82
N ASN A 61 -11.71 -10.08 -6.33
CA ASN A 61 -10.68 -10.73 -5.51
C ASN A 61 -9.47 -11.14 -6.37
N ARG A 62 -9.74 -11.75 -7.53
CA ARG A 62 -8.69 -12.11 -8.50
C ARG A 62 -7.96 -10.87 -8.99
N LEU A 63 -8.71 -9.82 -9.32
CA LEU A 63 -8.14 -8.55 -9.76
C LEU A 63 -7.23 -7.93 -8.68
N SER A 64 -7.72 -7.82 -7.44
CA SER A 64 -6.94 -7.25 -6.34
C SER A 64 -5.68 -8.06 -6.03
N LEU A 65 -5.79 -9.40 -6.02
CA LEU A 65 -4.65 -10.28 -5.81
C LEU A 65 -3.60 -10.13 -6.91
N TRP A 66 -4.04 -10.11 -8.17
CA TRP A 66 -3.14 -9.94 -9.31
C TRP A 66 -2.42 -8.59 -9.24
N MET A 67 -3.16 -7.49 -9.07
CA MET A 67 -2.59 -6.15 -9.00
C MET A 67 -1.61 -6.00 -7.83
N ALA A 68 -1.96 -6.50 -6.66
CA ALA A 68 -1.08 -6.46 -5.49
C ALA A 68 0.20 -7.28 -5.71
N ALA A 69 0.10 -8.49 -6.23
CA ALA A 69 1.24 -9.38 -6.47
C ALA A 69 2.19 -8.84 -7.54
N HIS A 70 1.67 -8.28 -8.62
CA HIS A 70 2.49 -7.79 -9.73
C HIS A 70 3.04 -6.39 -9.52
N LEU A 71 2.35 -5.53 -8.76
CA LEU A 71 2.70 -4.11 -8.65
C LEU A 71 3.16 -3.68 -7.26
N GLY A 72 2.72 -4.38 -6.20
CA GLY A 72 3.03 -4.01 -4.81
C GLY A 72 4.53 -3.97 -4.50
N GLY A 73 5.30 -4.90 -5.06
CA GLY A 73 6.75 -4.98 -4.87
C GLY A 73 7.52 -3.74 -5.33
N PHE A 74 7.04 -3.03 -6.36
CA PHE A 74 7.71 -1.80 -6.82
C PHE A 74 7.66 -0.68 -5.79
N PHE A 75 6.63 -0.66 -4.94
CA PHE A 75 6.48 0.31 -3.84
C PHE A 75 7.35 -0.07 -2.64
N LEU A 76 7.46 -1.35 -2.32
CA LEU A 76 8.37 -1.85 -1.28
C LEU A 76 9.83 -1.53 -1.65
N ASP A 77 10.19 -1.72 -2.92
CA ASP A 77 11.53 -1.41 -3.47
C ASP A 77 11.74 0.10 -3.71
N ARG A 78 10.73 0.95 -3.47
CA ARG A 78 10.74 2.42 -3.71
C ARG A 78 11.12 2.81 -5.14
N LEU A 79 10.77 1.99 -6.11
CA LEU A 79 11.08 2.20 -7.53
C LEU A 79 10.09 3.13 -8.23
N VAL A 80 8.87 3.26 -7.69
CA VAL A 80 7.78 4.02 -8.29
C VAL A 80 7.09 4.93 -7.27
N TYR A 81 6.49 6.01 -7.75
CA TYR A 81 5.84 7.03 -6.93
C TYR A 81 4.33 6.92 -6.87
N GLY A 82 3.72 6.28 -7.86
CA GLY A 82 2.28 6.23 -7.96
C GLY A 82 1.78 5.07 -8.81
N LEU A 83 0.48 4.83 -8.68
CA LEU A 83 -0.24 3.75 -9.32
C LEU A 83 -1.49 4.30 -9.97
N TRP A 84 -1.70 3.95 -11.24
CA TRP A 84 -2.88 4.28 -12.00
C TRP A 84 -3.52 2.97 -12.49
N LEU A 85 -4.59 2.54 -11.84
CA LEU A 85 -5.31 1.33 -12.20
C LEU A 85 -6.56 1.65 -12.99
N SER A 86 -6.79 0.88 -14.06
CA SER A 86 -8.02 0.85 -14.84
C SER A 86 -8.60 -0.56 -14.75
N CYS A 87 -9.83 -0.67 -14.26
CA CYS A 87 -10.49 -1.94 -13.97
C CYS A 87 -11.86 -1.99 -14.70
N PRO A 88 -11.88 -2.07 -16.06
CA PRO A 88 -13.11 -1.96 -16.83
C PRO A 88 -14.13 -3.09 -16.56
N GLY A 89 -13.68 -4.26 -16.12
CA GLY A 89 -14.53 -5.38 -15.75
C GLY A 89 -15.29 -5.21 -14.43
N ILE A 90 -14.98 -4.17 -13.64
CA ILE A 90 -15.65 -3.88 -12.37
C ILE A 90 -16.59 -2.69 -12.56
N PRO A 91 -17.90 -2.83 -12.25
CA PRO A 91 -18.88 -1.75 -12.44
C PRO A 91 -18.64 -0.49 -11.61
N ASP A 92 -18.01 -0.62 -10.43
CA ASP A 92 -17.65 0.54 -9.60
C ASP A 92 -16.51 1.32 -10.25
N MET A 93 -16.81 2.50 -10.75
CA MET A 93 -15.82 3.39 -11.40
C MET A 93 -14.69 3.85 -10.46
N PHE A 94 -14.90 3.83 -9.15
CA PHE A 94 -13.90 4.20 -8.15
C PHE A 94 -13.06 3.02 -7.68
N TYR A 95 -13.40 1.79 -8.09
CA TYR A 95 -12.69 0.59 -7.64
C TYR A 95 -11.18 0.67 -7.87
N GLY A 96 -10.74 1.09 -9.06
CA GLY A 96 -9.32 1.23 -9.37
C GLY A 96 -8.59 2.22 -8.46
N VAL A 97 -9.26 3.29 -8.05
CA VAL A 97 -8.71 4.28 -7.10
C VAL A 97 -8.59 3.67 -5.71
N HIS A 98 -9.64 3.02 -5.21
CA HIS A 98 -9.64 2.37 -3.89
C HIS A 98 -8.59 1.27 -3.82
N LEU A 99 -8.51 0.40 -4.85
CA LEU A 99 -7.51 -0.64 -4.92
C LEU A 99 -6.08 -0.07 -4.95
N SER A 100 -5.85 1.01 -5.72
CA SER A 100 -4.55 1.69 -5.73
C SER A 100 -4.17 2.21 -4.33
N GLN A 101 -5.12 2.81 -3.63
CA GLN A 101 -4.93 3.29 -2.26
C GLN A 101 -4.60 2.14 -1.30
N ASP A 102 -5.32 1.02 -1.41
CA ASP A 102 -5.09 -0.16 -0.57
C ASP A 102 -3.70 -0.78 -0.81
N ILE A 103 -3.26 -0.88 -2.06
CA ILE A 103 -1.91 -1.35 -2.41
C ILE A 103 -0.84 -0.41 -1.84
N LEU A 104 -0.99 0.90 -2.01
CA LEU A 104 -0.04 1.88 -1.50
C LEU A 104 0.01 1.90 0.03
N GLN A 105 -1.13 1.73 0.70
CA GLN A 105 -1.19 1.64 2.16
C GLN A 105 -0.57 0.35 2.67
N SER A 106 -0.86 -0.79 2.04
CA SER A 106 -0.28 -2.09 2.41
C SER A 106 1.23 -2.13 2.22
N ALA A 107 1.76 -1.40 1.22
CA ALA A 107 3.19 -1.23 0.99
C ALA A 107 3.84 -0.17 1.91
N GLY A 108 3.10 0.44 2.84
CA GLY A 108 3.60 1.46 3.76
C GLY A 108 3.98 2.80 3.12
N VAL A 109 3.57 3.04 1.86
CA VAL A 109 3.95 4.27 1.12
C VAL A 109 3.07 5.45 1.49
N ARG A 110 1.77 5.22 1.64
CA ARG A 110 0.80 6.27 2.02
C ARG A 110 -0.33 5.67 2.84
N ARG A 111 -0.80 6.42 3.85
CA ARG A 111 -1.99 6.07 4.61
C ARG A 111 -3.17 6.89 4.11
N TYR A 112 -4.21 6.23 3.62
CA TYR A 112 -5.46 6.86 3.15
C TYR A 112 -6.59 6.71 4.14
N LYS A 113 -6.61 5.63 4.91
CA LYS A 113 -7.58 5.33 5.97
C LYS A 113 -6.85 4.92 7.25
N THR A 114 -7.56 4.92 8.37
CA THR A 114 -7.03 4.45 9.66
C THR A 114 -6.53 3.02 9.52
N GLU A 115 -5.30 2.77 9.93
CA GLU A 115 -4.73 1.45 10.04
C GLU A 115 -4.95 0.91 11.46
N PHE A 116 -5.46 -0.31 11.57
CA PHE A 116 -5.69 -0.95 12.86
C PHE A 116 -4.81 -2.19 12.98
N ILE A 117 -4.01 -2.23 14.05
CA ILE A 117 -3.19 -3.37 14.39
C ILE A 117 -3.80 -4.03 15.63
N SER A 118 -3.83 -5.36 15.67
CA SER A 118 -4.16 -6.09 16.87
C SER A 118 -3.32 -7.34 17.00
N CYS A 119 -2.96 -7.72 18.21
CA CYS A 119 -2.37 -9.03 18.44
C CYS A 119 -3.42 -10.13 18.25
N PRO A 120 -3.00 -11.38 17.98
CA PRO A 120 -3.94 -12.52 17.81
C PRO A 120 -4.67 -12.91 19.10
N GLY A 121 -4.25 -12.36 20.24
CA GLY A 121 -4.71 -12.79 21.57
C GLY A 121 -3.97 -14.02 22.07
N CYS A 122 -3.78 -14.13 23.36
CA CYS A 122 -3.14 -15.26 24.03
C CYS A 122 -3.74 -15.43 25.44
N GLY A 123 -3.28 -16.41 26.21
CA GLY A 123 -3.74 -16.65 27.58
C GLY A 123 -3.55 -15.47 28.56
N ARG A 124 -2.80 -14.46 28.18
CA ARG A 124 -2.62 -13.21 28.95
C ARG A 124 -3.66 -12.13 28.62
N THR A 125 -4.51 -12.36 27.61
CA THR A 125 -5.59 -11.45 27.25
C THR A 125 -6.77 -11.66 28.21
N LEU A 126 -7.03 -10.68 29.07
CA LEU A 126 -8.04 -10.77 30.13
C LEU A 126 -9.35 -10.04 29.81
N TYR A 127 -9.62 -9.79 28.52
CA TYR A 127 -10.83 -9.13 28.05
C TYR A 127 -11.17 -9.60 26.62
N ASN A 128 -12.37 -9.29 26.14
CA ASN A 128 -12.78 -9.63 24.78
C ASN A 128 -12.07 -8.71 23.78
N LEU A 129 -10.92 -9.17 23.28
CA LEU A 129 -10.08 -8.41 22.33
C LEU A 129 -10.82 -8.14 21.03
N GLN A 130 -11.52 -9.14 20.48
CA GLN A 130 -12.23 -9.00 19.20
C GLN A 130 -13.33 -7.94 19.26
N GLU A 131 -14.11 -7.95 20.34
CA GLU A 131 -15.15 -6.95 20.58
C GLU A 131 -14.55 -5.55 20.73
N SER A 132 -13.45 -5.44 21.48
CA SER A 132 -12.74 -4.16 21.66
C SER A 132 -12.16 -3.62 20.36
N VAL A 133 -11.55 -4.49 19.55
CA VAL A 133 -11.08 -4.12 18.20
C VAL A 133 -12.24 -3.61 17.34
N ALA A 134 -13.39 -4.29 17.36
CA ALA A 134 -14.56 -3.86 16.58
C ALA A 134 -15.09 -2.49 17.07
N LYS A 135 -15.16 -2.26 18.38
CA LYS A 135 -15.56 -0.97 18.95
C LYS A 135 -14.59 0.16 18.58
N VAL A 136 -13.29 -0.08 18.70
CA VAL A 136 -12.25 0.89 18.34
C VAL A 136 -12.30 1.20 16.85
N LYS A 137 -12.40 0.18 15.98
CA LYS A 137 -12.55 0.37 14.54
C LYS A 137 -13.77 1.24 14.22
N LYS A 138 -14.92 0.93 14.80
CA LYS A 138 -16.17 1.69 14.59
C LYS A 138 -16.03 3.16 15.02
N ALA A 139 -15.38 3.39 16.15
CA ALA A 139 -15.24 4.74 16.71
C ALA A 139 -14.24 5.61 15.95
N PHE A 140 -13.16 5.03 15.40
CA PHE A 140 -12.02 5.78 14.90
C PHE A 140 -11.73 5.58 13.39
N ALA A 141 -12.57 4.83 12.66
CA ALA A 141 -12.38 4.61 11.22
C ALA A 141 -12.34 5.91 10.37
N HIS A 142 -12.93 6.99 10.88
CA HIS A 142 -12.96 8.30 10.24
C HIS A 142 -11.66 9.10 10.38
N LEU A 143 -10.76 8.69 11.27
CA LEU A 143 -9.47 9.35 11.51
C LEU A 143 -8.45 8.84 10.51
N SER A 144 -8.51 9.32 9.29
CA SER A 144 -7.55 8.94 8.23
C SER A 144 -6.11 9.22 8.64
N ARG A 145 -5.18 8.41 8.13
CA ARG A 145 -3.73 8.52 8.33
C ARG A 145 -3.20 8.15 9.72
N LEU A 146 -4.03 7.70 10.64
CA LEU A 146 -3.59 7.19 11.93
C LEU A 146 -3.37 5.68 11.88
N LYS A 147 -2.47 5.21 12.74
CA LYS A 147 -2.22 3.81 13.04
C LYS A 147 -2.57 3.56 14.51
N ILE A 148 -3.62 2.78 14.75
CA ILE A 148 -4.17 2.53 16.08
C ILE A 148 -3.98 1.06 16.42
N ALA A 149 -3.32 0.79 17.55
CA ALA A 149 -3.09 -0.55 18.04
C ALA A 149 -4.08 -0.93 19.14
N VAL A 150 -4.58 -2.17 19.12
CA VAL A 150 -5.41 -2.75 20.19
C VAL A 150 -4.74 -4.06 20.62
N MET A 151 -4.12 -4.05 21.80
CA MET A 151 -3.28 -5.13 22.28
C MET A 151 -3.87 -5.81 23.53
N GLY A 152 -3.85 -7.14 23.54
CA GLY A 152 -4.45 -7.95 24.58
C GLY A 152 -3.81 -7.82 25.96
N CYS A 153 -2.51 -7.52 26.04
CA CYS A 153 -1.80 -7.43 27.32
C CYS A 153 -0.64 -6.44 27.30
N ILE A 154 -0.28 -5.94 28.49
CA ILE A 154 0.83 -4.99 28.70
C ILE A 154 2.21 -5.64 28.51
N VAL A 155 2.32 -6.97 28.46
CA VAL A 155 3.63 -7.65 28.42
C VAL A 155 4.27 -7.50 27.05
N ASN A 156 3.56 -7.85 25.97
CA ASN A 156 4.06 -7.78 24.62
C ASN A 156 3.51 -6.56 23.86
N GLY A 157 2.33 -6.07 24.26
CA GLY A 157 1.62 -5.01 23.56
C GLY A 157 2.47 -3.78 23.22
N PRO A 158 3.20 -3.20 24.18
CA PRO A 158 4.03 -2.02 23.89
C PRO A 158 5.11 -2.26 22.83
N GLY A 159 5.72 -3.45 22.79
CA GLY A 159 6.70 -3.81 21.76
C GLY A 159 6.08 -4.06 20.39
N GLU A 160 4.93 -4.73 20.35
CA GLU A 160 4.23 -5.09 19.11
C GLU A 160 3.54 -3.89 18.44
N MET A 161 3.32 -2.80 19.17
CA MET A 161 2.70 -1.57 18.65
C MET A 161 3.67 -0.41 18.45
N GLY A 162 4.98 -0.65 18.45
CA GLY A 162 6.01 0.39 18.52
C GLY A 162 5.95 1.46 17.42
N ASP A 163 5.28 1.18 16.31
CA ASP A 163 5.05 2.11 15.19
C ASP A 163 3.60 2.64 15.10
N ALA A 164 2.77 2.37 16.11
CA ALA A 164 1.41 2.92 16.20
C ALA A 164 1.41 4.34 16.77
N ASP A 165 0.50 5.17 16.26
CA ASP A 165 0.31 6.54 16.78
C ASP A 165 -0.42 6.51 18.14
N TYR A 166 -1.29 5.52 18.34
CA TYR A 166 -2.03 5.29 19.60
C TYR A 166 -2.15 3.82 19.91
N GLY A 167 -2.09 3.47 21.20
CA GLY A 167 -2.22 2.12 21.69
C GLY A 167 -3.28 1.96 22.77
N TYR A 168 -4.19 0.99 22.59
CA TYR A 168 -5.16 0.53 23.61
C TYR A 168 -4.70 -0.85 24.08
N VAL A 169 -4.19 -0.94 25.30
CA VAL A 169 -3.48 -2.13 25.79
C VAL A 169 -4.11 -2.65 27.08
N GLY A 170 -4.47 -3.93 27.13
CA GLY A 170 -4.97 -4.57 28.32
C GLY A 170 -3.94 -4.59 29.46
N ALA A 171 -4.30 -4.03 30.61
CA ALA A 171 -3.44 -3.92 31.80
C ALA A 171 -3.84 -4.87 32.95
N GLY A 172 -4.79 -5.76 32.70
CA GLY A 172 -5.32 -6.68 33.70
C GLY A 172 -6.38 -6.04 34.62
N ASN A 173 -7.10 -6.89 35.39
CA ASN A 173 -8.14 -6.47 36.34
C ASN A 173 -9.22 -5.53 35.73
N GLY A 174 -9.62 -5.77 34.48
CA GLY A 174 -10.60 -4.95 33.79
C GLY A 174 -10.12 -3.55 33.41
N LYS A 175 -8.82 -3.29 33.52
CA LYS A 175 -8.19 -1.99 33.17
C LYS A 175 -7.49 -2.05 31.84
N VAL A 176 -7.41 -0.90 31.19
CA VAL A 176 -6.62 -0.67 29.96
C VAL A 176 -5.66 0.48 30.19
N LYS A 177 -4.56 0.45 29.48
CA LYS A 177 -3.60 1.55 29.41
C LYS A 177 -3.60 2.12 27.99
N LEU A 178 -3.65 3.43 27.89
CA LEU A 178 -3.50 4.15 26.64
C LEU A 178 -2.06 4.60 26.47
N PHE A 179 -1.57 4.49 25.25
CA PHE A 179 -0.22 4.90 24.83
C PHE A 179 -0.32 5.87 23.67
#